data_e39f29e71125f5219d7869bc1ec69577
#
_entry.id   e39f29e71125f5219d7869bc1ec69577
#
_cell.length_a   1.000
_cell.length_b   1.000
_cell.length_c   1.000
_cell.angle_alpha   90.00
_cell.angle_beta   90.00
_cell.angle_gamma   90.00
#
_symmetry.space_group_name_H-M   'P 1'
#
loop_
_entity.id
_entity.type
_entity.pdbx_description
1 polymer ?
#
loop_
_entity_poly.entity_id
_entity_poly.type
_entity_poly.pdbx_seq_one_letter_code
_entity_poly.pdbx_strand_id
1 'polypeptide(L)'
;MKRLLLIFVLLSVTCMPAYPAAPSTNVYEIEVVVFENRNPDLEGGELWDRDPDKSANTEMSDAVSVGEKPAADSALSATAAALESSGRHHVLAHLRWRQSAEAKSVSKPVKVVSADGALDGALRFYSSRFLLLDVNLTLREAVSGGMSAGTGQTAPVYRLTEARRVKSSETYYFDHPKFGALVRVSSVKAN
;
A
#
# COMPACT_ATOMS: atom_id res chain seq x y z
N MET A 1 73.79 -31.76 -37.32
CA MET A 1 72.38 -31.46 -37.76
C MET A 1 71.51 -31.55 -36.55
N LYS A 2 71.21 -30.38 -35.91
CA LYS A 2 70.35 -30.28 -34.73
C LYS A 2 68.91 -29.90 -35.17
N ARG A 3 67.95 -30.80 -34.96
CA ARG A 3 66.54 -30.54 -35.23
C ARG A 3 65.92 -29.80 -34.04
N LEU A 4 65.59 -28.57 -34.24
CA LEU A 4 64.86 -27.74 -33.26
C LEU A 4 63.40 -28.05 -33.35
N LEU A 5 62.79 -28.62 -32.31
CA LEU A 5 61.39 -28.95 -32.22
C LEU A 5 60.68 -27.75 -31.54
N LEU A 6 59.88 -26.99 -32.32
CA LEU A 6 59.13 -25.86 -31.85
C LEU A 6 57.74 -26.37 -31.34
N ILE A 7 57.55 -26.36 -30.00
CA ILE A 7 56.29 -26.72 -29.38
C ILE A 7 55.43 -25.46 -29.34
N PHE A 8 54.38 -25.46 -30.13
CA PHE A 8 53.36 -24.40 -30.14
C PHE A 8 52.32 -24.74 -29.08
N VAL A 9 52.37 -24.06 -27.91
CA VAL A 9 51.34 -24.19 -26.87
C VAL A 9 50.19 -23.27 -27.24
N LEU A 10 49.09 -23.87 -27.69
CA LEU A 10 47.85 -23.16 -27.99
C LEU A 10 47.11 -22.86 -26.68
N LEU A 11 47.20 -21.60 -26.20
CA LEU A 11 46.46 -21.11 -25.02
C LEU A 11 45.02 -20.81 -25.43
N SER A 12 44.14 -21.78 -25.25
CA SER A 12 42.69 -21.58 -25.46
C SER A 12 42.10 -20.80 -24.27
N VAL A 13 41.91 -19.49 -24.46
CA VAL A 13 41.14 -18.66 -23.54
C VAL A 13 39.66 -19.01 -23.69
N THR A 14 39.14 -19.80 -22.75
CA THR A 14 37.71 -20.06 -22.64
C THR A 14 37.02 -18.79 -22.09
N CYS A 15 36.43 -18.01 -22.99
CA CYS A 15 35.57 -16.89 -22.62
C CYS A 15 34.29 -17.48 -22.03
N MET A 16 34.15 -17.51 -20.69
CA MET A 16 32.90 -17.84 -20.04
C MET A 16 31.93 -16.70 -20.29
N PRO A 17 30.70 -16.98 -20.81
CA PRO A 17 29.68 -15.96 -20.91
C PRO A 17 29.33 -15.49 -19.49
N ALA A 18 29.54 -14.20 -19.22
CA ALA A 18 29.04 -13.57 -18.00
C ALA A 18 27.52 -13.55 -18.08
N TYR A 19 26.87 -14.44 -17.35
CA TYR A 19 25.42 -14.34 -17.14
C TYR A 19 25.14 -13.02 -16.41
N PRO A 20 24.30 -12.13 -16.96
CA PRO A 20 23.89 -10.96 -16.23
C PRO A 20 23.21 -11.41 -14.94
N ALA A 21 23.71 -10.97 -13.80
CA ALA A 21 23.05 -11.19 -12.52
C ALA A 21 21.62 -10.67 -12.64
N ALA A 22 20.65 -11.52 -12.33
CA ALA A 22 19.26 -11.10 -12.31
C ALA A 22 19.14 -9.84 -11.40
N PRO A 23 18.43 -8.79 -11.82
CA PRO A 23 18.29 -7.61 -11.00
C PRO A 23 17.72 -8.04 -9.64
N SER A 24 18.45 -7.74 -8.57
CA SER A 24 17.99 -8.01 -7.22
C SER A 24 16.79 -7.10 -6.96
N THR A 25 15.60 -7.63 -7.12
CA THR A 25 14.37 -6.88 -6.87
C THR A 25 14.24 -6.73 -5.35
N ASN A 26 14.41 -5.51 -4.86
CA ASN A 26 14.24 -5.23 -3.43
C ASN A 26 12.81 -5.54 -3.02
N VAL A 27 12.66 -6.40 -2.03
CA VAL A 27 11.37 -6.73 -1.42
C VAL A 27 11.12 -5.79 -0.25
N TYR A 28 9.90 -5.31 -0.16
CA TYR A 28 9.44 -4.43 0.91
C TYR A 28 8.27 -5.07 1.64
N GLU A 29 8.22 -4.83 2.93
CA GLU A 29 7.05 -5.09 3.76
C GLU A 29 6.29 -3.76 3.92
N ILE A 30 5.03 -3.77 3.58
CA ILE A 30 4.11 -2.65 3.72
C ILE A 30 3.12 -3.01 4.82
N GLU A 31 2.96 -2.12 5.79
CA GLU A 31 1.99 -2.23 6.87
C GLU A 31 1.10 -1.00 6.86
N VAL A 32 -0.21 -1.20 6.93
CA VAL A 32 -1.22 -0.14 6.90
C VAL A 32 -2.19 -0.30 8.07
N VAL A 33 -2.47 0.82 8.74
CA VAL A 33 -3.55 0.97 9.72
C VAL A 33 -4.49 2.04 9.19
N VAL A 34 -5.75 1.70 8.95
CA VAL A 34 -6.80 2.66 8.61
C VAL A 34 -7.73 2.78 9.80
N PHE A 35 -8.05 4.00 10.18
CA PHE A 35 -8.88 4.29 11.34
C PHE A 35 -9.89 5.40 11.06
N GLU A 36 -11.05 5.30 11.66
CA GLU A 36 -12.11 6.30 11.64
C GLU A 36 -11.95 7.29 12.80
N ASN A 37 -12.29 8.56 12.54
CA ASN A 37 -12.45 9.60 13.54
C ASN A 37 -13.89 9.58 14.06
N ARG A 38 -14.09 9.25 15.34
CA ARG A 38 -15.44 9.20 15.94
C ARG A 38 -16.05 10.58 16.17
N ASN A 39 -15.23 11.60 16.33
CA ASN A 39 -15.64 12.99 16.51
C ASN A 39 -14.98 13.88 15.46
N PRO A 40 -15.33 13.74 14.17
CA PRO A 40 -14.72 14.55 13.13
C PRO A 40 -15.21 15.99 13.23
N ASP A 41 -14.28 16.95 13.08
CA ASP A 41 -14.63 18.34 12.82
C ASP A 41 -14.92 18.50 11.32
N LEU A 42 -16.17 18.57 10.96
CA LEU A 42 -16.61 18.75 9.57
C LEU A 42 -17.01 20.21 9.28
N GLU A 43 -16.92 21.10 10.28
CA GLU A 43 -17.31 22.51 10.15
C GLU A 43 -16.18 23.41 9.62
N GLY A 44 -14.97 22.87 9.45
CA GLY A 44 -13.77 23.60 9.06
C GLY A 44 -13.72 24.19 7.64
N GLY A 45 -14.82 24.25 6.93
CA GLY A 45 -14.95 25.00 5.65
C GLY A 45 -14.24 24.38 4.44
N GLU A 46 -13.55 23.28 4.57
CA GLU A 46 -13.04 22.55 3.41
C GLU A 46 -14.14 21.73 2.75
N LEU A 47 -14.37 22.01 1.46
CA LEU A 47 -15.30 21.24 0.63
C LEU A 47 -14.69 19.89 0.30
N TRP A 48 -14.84 18.93 1.20
CA TRP A 48 -14.49 17.54 0.91
C TRP A 48 -15.46 17.00 -0.13
N ASP A 49 -14.92 16.43 -1.19
CA ASP A 49 -15.70 15.92 -2.32
C ASP A 49 -16.66 14.83 -1.84
N ARG A 50 -17.95 15.20 -1.73
CA ARG A 50 -19.06 14.30 -1.37
C ARG A 50 -19.69 13.67 -2.60
N ASP A 51 -19.06 13.80 -3.77
CA ASP A 51 -19.64 13.34 -5.03
C ASP A 51 -19.61 11.81 -5.11
N PRO A 52 -20.76 11.12 -4.94
CA PRO A 52 -20.83 9.67 -5.07
C PRO A 52 -20.54 9.18 -6.49
N ASP A 53 -20.65 10.05 -7.49
CA ASP A 53 -20.55 9.71 -8.91
C ASP A 53 -19.14 9.87 -9.49
N LYS A 54 -18.18 10.45 -8.79
CA LYS A 54 -16.80 10.37 -9.21
C LYS A 54 -16.35 8.92 -9.11
N SER A 55 -16.51 8.29 -10.22
CA SER A 55 -16.14 6.94 -10.62
C SER A 55 -15.21 6.21 -9.64
N ALA A 56 -15.74 5.11 -9.10
CA ALA A 56 -14.96 4.09 -8.45
C ALA A 56 -13.64 3.94 -9.21
N ASN A 57 -12.57 4.06 -8.50
CA ASN A 57 -11.21 4.15 -8.96
C ASN A 57 -10.83 3.10 -9.98
N THR A 58 -11.06 3.39 -11.24
CA THR A 58 -10.73 2.51 -12.36
C THR A 58 -9.24 2.15 -12.38
N GLU A 59 -8.37 3.02 -11.84
CA GLU A 59 -6.92 2.78 -11.78
C GLU A 59 -6.49 1.67 -10.81
N MET A 60 -7.35 1.26 -9.88
CA MET A 60 -7.07 0.21 -8.90
C MET A 60 -8.08 -0.96 -8.95
N SER A 61 -8.82 -1.09 -10.05
CA SER A 61 -9.82 -2.14 -10.23
C SER A 61 -9.23 -3.56 -10.26
N ASP A 62 -7.93 -3.69 -10.56
CA ASP A 62 -7.16 -4.92 -10.58
C ASP A 62 -6.52 -5.27 -9.22
N ALA A 63 -7.00 -4.67 -8.13
CA ALA A 63 -6.47 -4.88 -6.80
C ALA A 63 -6.61 -6.33 -6.31
N VAL A 64 -5.55 -6.82 -5.68
CA VAL A 64 -5.45 -8.18 -5.14
C VAL A 64 -5.60 -8.22 -3.63
N SER A 65 -6.18 -9.30 -3.11
CA SER A 65 -6.34 -9.51 -1.67
C SER A 65 -5.20 -10.39 -1.14
N VAL A 66 -4.07 -9.77 -0.84
CA VAL A 66 -2.88 -10.44 -0.31
C VAL A 66 -2.46 -9.93 1.07
N GLY A 67 -3.18 -8.93 1.59
CA GLY A 67 -2.93 -8.38 2.92
C GLY A 67 -3.31 -9.38 4.01
N GLU A 68 -2.44 -9.55 4.99
CA GLU A 68 -2.61 -10.41 6.16
C GLU A 68 -2.75 -9.56 7.42
N LYS A 69 -3.43 -10.10 8.46
CA LYS A 69 -3.42 -9.48 9.78
C LYS A 69 -1.99 -9.49 10.32
N PRO A 70 -1.44 -8.35 10.78
CA PRO A 70 -0.09 -8.31 11.29
C PRO A 70 0.05 -9.08 12.60
N ALA A 71 1.29 -9.51 12.90
CA ALA A 71 1.63 -10.04 14.20
C ALA A 71 1.55 -8.94 15.28
N ALA A 72 1.39 -9.33 16.54
CA ALA A 72 1.23 -8.39 17.66
C ALA A 72 2.46 -7.48 17.88
N ASP A 73 3.63 -7.88 17.40
CA ASP A 73 4.90 -7.15 17.47
C ASP A 73 5.25 -6.40 16.18
N SER A 74 4.31 -6.28 15.25
CA SER A 74 4.52 -5.54 14.01
C SER A 74 4.72 -4.04 14.27
N ALA A 75 5.33 -3.34 13.32
CA ALA A 75 5.79 -1.97 13.50
C ALA A 75 4.69 -0.97 13.88
N LEU A 76 3.45 -1.18 13.42
CA LEU A 76 2.30 -0.31 13.72
C LEU A 76 1.34 -0.89 14.77
N SER A 77 1.60 -2.10 15.33
CA SER A 77 0.68 -2.74 16.29
C SER A 77 0.43 -1.90 17.54
N ALA A 78 1.48 -1.34 18.12
CA ALA A 78 1.33 -0.45 19.28
C ALA A 78 0.53 0.81 18.94
N THR A 79 0.74 1.37 17.76
CA THR A 79 0.01 2.56 17.28
C THR A 79 -1.46 2.23 17.04
N ALA A 80 -1.76 1.10 16.41
CA ALA A 80 -3.14 0.64 16.20
C ALA A 80 -3.88 0.44 17.53
N ALA A 81 -3.23 -0.19 18.51
CA ALA A 81 -3.78 -0.37 19.85
C ALA A 81 -4.01 0.97 20.57
N ALA A 82 -3.09 1.93 20.45
CA ALA A 82 -3.23 3.26 21.03
C ALA A 82 -4.39 4.05 20.40
N LEU A 83 -4.56 3.96 19.08
CA LEU A 83 -5.70 4.58 18.38
C LEU A 83 -7.02 4.03 18.90
N GLU A 84 -7.17 2.70 18.96
CA GLU A 84 -8.39 2.06 19.44
C GLU A 84 -8.68 2.40 20.91
N SER A 85 -7.67 2.34 21.79
CA SER A 85 -7.81 2.62 23.21
C SER A 85 -8.09 4.10 23.53
N SER A 86 -7.82 5.01 22.59
CA SER A 86 -8.07 6.45 22.77
C SER A 86 -9.55 6.80 22.92
N GLY A 87 -10.46 5.93 22.49
CA GLY A 87 -11.90 6.17 22.41
C GLY A 87 -12.30 7.20 21.34
N ARG A 88 -11.35 7.94 20.77
CA ARG A 88 -11.58 8.94 19.71
C ARG A 88 -11.51 8.36 18.31
N HIS A 89 -10.85 7.23 18.17
CA HIS A 89 -10.65 6.55 16.89
C HIS A 89 -11.18 5.13 16.96
N HIS A 90 -11.46 4.55 15.80
CA HIS A 90 -11.78 3.16 15.63
C HIS A 90 -10.96 2.59 14.48
N VAL A 91 -10.24 1.49 14.72
CA VAL A 91 -9.39 0.86 13.70
C VAL A 91 -10.28 0.02 12.78
N LEU A 92 -10.40 0.46 11.52
CA LEU A 92 -11.20 -0.19 10.48
C LEU A 92 -10.46 -1.35 9.82
N ALA A 93 -9.15 -1.18 9.60
CA ALA A 93 -8.30 -2.20 8.99
C ALA A 93 -6.87 -2.09 9.51
N HIS A 94 -6.22 -3.24 9.73
CA HIS A 94 -4.80 -3.33 10.03
C HIS A 94 -4.25 -4.52 9.26
N LEU A 95 -3.47 -4.25 8.21
CA LEU A 95 -2.97 -5.24 7.27
C LEU A 95 -1.48 -5.06 7.02
N ARG A 96 -0.80 -6.16 6.67
CA ARG A 96 0.56 -6.13 6.13
C ARG A 96 0.70 -7.10 4.97
N TRP A 97 1.64 -6.81 4.09
CA TRP A 97 2.03 -7.71 2.99
C TRP A 97 3.46 -7.44 2.56
N ARG A 98 4.00 -8.33 1.75
CA ARG A 98 5.31 -8.17 1.12
C ARG A 98 5.16 -8.13 -0.38
N GLN A 99 5.87 -7.21 -1.00
CA GLN A 99 5.95 -7.11 -2.46
C GLN A 99 7.27 -6.51 -2.92
N SER A 100 7.62 -6.76 -4.17
CA SER A 100 8.72 -6.11 -4.85
C SER A 100 8.33 -4.68 -5.27
N ALA A 101 9.31 -3.77 -5.28
CA ALA A 101 9.11 -2.43 -5.80
C ALA A 101 9.25 -2.43 -7.33
N GLU A 102 8.20 -2.79 -8.02
CA GLU A 102 8.14 -2.85 -9.48
C GLU A 102 7.70 -1.51 -10.09
N ALA A 103 7.76 -1.38 -11.42
CA ALA A 103 7.21 -0.22 -12.12
C ALA A 103 5.68 -0.14 -11.95
N LYS A 104 5.10 1.06 -11.99
CA LYS A 104 3.65 1.27 -11.79
C LYS A 104 2.79 0.40 -12.71
N SER A 105 3.22 0.18 -13.96
CA SER A 105 2.48 -0.63 -14.93
C SER A 105 2.41 -2.12 -14.61
N VAL A 106 3.32 -2.61 -13.76
CA VAL A 106 3.41 -4.03 -13.37
C VAL A 106 2.91 -4.24 -11.94
N SER A 107 3.16 -3.25 -11.06
CA SER A 107 2.76 -3.32 -9.66
C SER A 107 1.24 -3.37 -9.52
N LYS A 108 0.75 -4.40 -8.82
CA LYS A 108 -0.67 -4.54 -8.51
C LYS A 108 -1.02 -3.83 -7.21
N PRO A 109 -2.15 -3.13 -7.17
CA PRO A 109 -2.67 -2.59 -5.91
C PRO A 109 -3.11 -3.71 -4.99
N VAL A 110 -3.07 -3.44 -3.69
CA VAL A 110 -3.53 -4.37 -2.65
C VAL A 110 -4.79 -3.83 -2.02
N LYS A 111 -5.83 -4.65 -1.95
CA LYS A 111 -7.12 -4.31 -1.33
C LYS A 111 -6.96 -4.04 0.15
N VAL A 112 -7.62 -2.98 0.61
CA VAL A 112 -7.76 -2.62 2.02
C VAL A 112 -9.24 -2.42 2.28
N VAL A 113 -9.83 -3.37 3.03
CA VAL A 113 -11.26 -3.40 3.34
C VAL A 113 -11.44 -3.64 4.83
N SER A 114 -12.51 -3.08 5.41
CA SER A 114 -12.94 -3.41 6.76
C SER A 114 -13.82 -4.65 6.77
N ALA A 115 -13.90 -5.30 7.94
CA ALA A 115 -14.69 -6.52 8.11
C ALA A 115 -16.20 -6.32 7.86
N ASP A 116 -16.70 -5.12 8.14
CA ASP A 116 -18.10 -4.70 7.95
C ASP A 116 -18.38 -4.14 6.55
N GLY A 117 -17.34 -3.99 5.71
CA GLY A 117 -17.46 -3.43 4.37
C GLY A 117 -17.67 -1.91 4.30
N ALA A 118 -17.60 -1.20 5.43
CA ALA A 118 -17.69 0.25 5.46
C ALA A 118 -16.49 0.92 4.78
N LEU A 119 -15.28 0.36 4.99
CA LEU A 119 -14.07 0.77 4.28
C LEU A 119 -13.85 -0.13 3.06
N ASP A 120 -13.62 0.49 1.91
CA ASP A 120 -13.22 -0.18 0.66
C ASP A 120 -12.19 0.64 -0.08
N GLY A 121 -11.20 -0.01 -0.66
CA GLY A 121 -10.19 0.65 -1.47
C GLY A 121 -8.94 -0.18 -1.67
N ALA A 122 -7.88 0.50 -2.08
CA ALA A 122 -6.60 -0.14 -2.35
C ALA A 122 -5.41 0.80 -2.21
N LEU A 123 -4.24 0.21 -1.97
CA LEU A 123 -2.94 0.87 -1.99
C LEU A 123 -2.07 0.26 -3.08
N ARG A 124 -1.42 1.10 -3.89
CA ARG A 124 -0.43 0.66 -4.88
C ARG A 124 0.95 1.18 -4.49
N PHE A 125 1.85 0.26 -4.16
CA PHE A 125 3.26 0.56 -3.90
C PHE A 125 4.10 0.20 -5.13
N TYR A 126 4.90 1.14 -5.62
CA TYR A 126 5.70 0.93 -6.82
C TYR A 126 6.98 1.76 -6.81
N SER A 127 7.87 1.48 -7.76
CA SER A 127 9.12 2.19 -7.95
C SER A 127 9.19 2.81 -9.34
N SER A 128 9.71 4.03 -9.41
CA SER A 128 10.22 4.64 -10.62
C SER A 128 11.63 5.15 -10.33
N ARG A 129 11.84 6.45 -10.31
CA ARG A 129 13.05 7.07 -9.77
C ARG A 129 13.09 7.01 -8.24
N PHE A 130 11.93 6.91 -7.62
CA PHE A 130 11.71 6.87 -6.18
C PHE A 130 10.69 5.79 -5.84
N LEU A 131 10.61 5.41 -4.57
CA LEU A 131 9.49 4.64 -4.06
C LEU A 131 8.27 5.55 -3.96
N LEU A 132 7.14 5.06 -4.43
CA LEU A 132 5.87 5.78 -4.52
C LEU A 132 4.76 4.92 -3.95
N LEU A 133 3.80 5.58 -3.34
CA LEU A 133 2.61 4.96 -2.78
C LEU A 133 1.38 5.76 -3.22
N ASP A 134 0.50 5.11 -3.96
CA ASP A 134 -0.83 5.64 -4.28
C ASP A 134 -1.82 5.03 -3.30
N VAL A 135 -2.57 5.88 -2.61
CA VAL A 135 -3.63 5.52 -1.66
C VAL A 135 -4.97 5.91 -2.27
N ASN A 136 -5.92 5.00 -2.24
CA ASN A 136 -7.28 5.28 -2.65
C ASN A 136 -8.24 4.47 -1.79
N LEU A 137 -8.84 5.14 -0.84
CA LEU A 137 -9.70 4.57 0.16
C LEU A 137 -11.04 5.31 0.16
N THR A 138 -12.11 4.56 0.36
CA THR A 138 -13.48 5.06 0.45
C THR A 138 -14.11 4.54 1.74
N LEU A 139 -14.59 5.45 2.57
CA LEU A 139 -15.37 5.13 3.77
C LEU A 139 -16.84 5.48 3.52
N ARG A 140 -17.72 4.51 3.73
CA ARG A 140 -19.17 4.68 3.68
C ARG A 140 -19.72 4.68 5.10
N GLU A 141 -20.46 5.71 5.43
CA GLU A 141 -21.14 5.78 6.73
C GLU A 141 -22.34 4.84 6.74
N ALA A 142 -22.51 4.08 7.84
CA ALA A 142 -23.71 3.28 7.99
C ALA A 142 -24.92 4.22 8.12
N VAL A 143 -26.01 3.93 7.39
CA VAL A 143 -27.27 4.65 7.57
C VAL A 143 -27.83 4.26 8.93
N SER A 144 -27.61 5.11 9.93
CA SER A 144 -28.21 4.95 11.26
C SER A 144 -29.68 5.31 11.18
N GLY A 145 -30.55 4.33 11.01
CA GLY A 145 -31.99 4.54 11.00
C GLY A 145 -32.71 3.38 10.36
N GLY A 146 -33.35 2.57 11.17
CA GLY A 146 -34.23 1.54 10.69
C GLY A 146 -35.34 2.17 9.83
N MET A 147 -35.66 1.49 8.71
CA MET A 147 -36.80 1.75 7.83
C MET A 147 -36.87 3.17 7.22
N SER A 148 -36.09 3.41 6.20
CA SER A 148 -36.41 4.42 5.19
C SER A 148 -36.32 3.84 3.79
N ALA A 149 -37.19 2.92 3.48
CA ALA A 149 -37.50 2.50 2.09
C ALA A 149 -38.32 3.58 1.38
N GLY A 150 -38.02 4.87 1.54
CA GLY A 150 -38.85 5.91 0.99
C GLY A 150 -38.26 7.28 0.72
N THR A 151 -37.14 7.61 1.31
CA THR A 151 -36.43 8.86 1.01
C THR A 151 -35.05 8.50 0.47
N GLY A 152 -34.79 8.77 -0.80
CA GLY A 152 -33.55 8.42 -1.50
C GLY A 152 -32.27 9.08 -0.94
N GLN A 153 -32.06 8.99 0.38
CA GLN A 153 -30.84 9.44 1.05
C GLN A 153 -29.77 8.40 0.88
N THR A 154 -28.85 8.66 -0.02
CA THR A 154 -27.62 7.89 -0.16
C THR A 154 -26.73 8.15 1.07
N ALA A 155 -26.20 7.09 1.67
CA ALA A 155 -25.26 7.20 2.77
C ALA A 155 -24.06 8.08 2.37
N PRO A 156 -23.54 8.94 3.27
CA PRO A 156 -22.36 9.74 3.00
C PRO A 156 -21.17 8.87 2.64
N VAL A 157 -20.43 9.30 1.63
CA VAL A 157 -19.22 8.62 1.13
C VAL A 157 -18.05 9.58 1.23
N TYR A 158 -17.00 9.16 1.92
CA TYR A 158 -15.78 9.94 2.12
C TYR A 158 -14.63 9.27 1.38
N ARG A 159 -13.81 10.06 0.70
CA ARG A 159 -12.70 9.54 -0.14
C ARG A 159 -11.38 10.15 0.25
N LEU A 160 -10.38 9.30 0.35
CA LEU A 160 -8.98 9.66 0.54
C LEU A 160 -8.19 9.15 -0.66
N THR A 161 -7.82 10.08 -1.56
CA THR A 161 -7.05 9.77 -2.76
C THR A 161 -5.79 10.63 -2.75
N GLU A 162 -4.64 9.98 -2.59
CA GLU A 162 -3.36 10.68 -2.53
C GLU A 162 -2.24 9.81 -3.11
N ALA A 163 -1.30 10.45 -3.81
CA ALA A 163 -0.05 9.84 -4.26
C ALA A 163 1.12 10.52 -3.58
N ARG A 164 2.02 9.73 -2.96
CA ARG A 164 3.14 10.26 -2.21
C ARG A 164 4.43 9.50 -2.45
N ARG A 165 5.55 10.24 -2.51
CA ARG A 165 6.88 9.65 -2.42
C ARG A 165 7.12 9.17 -1.00
N VAL A 166 7.62 7.94 -0.88
CA VAL A 166 7.91 7.30 0.41
C VAL A 166 9.37 6.85 0.48
N LYS A 167 9.87 6.65 1.70
CA LYS A 167 11.17 6.07 1.97
C LYS A 167 11.01 4.85 2.87
N SER A 168 11.99 3.93 2.78
CA SER A 168 12.01 2.77 3.66
C SER A 168 12.24 3.18 5.11
N SER A 169 11.59 2.46 6.03
CA SER A 169 11.64 2.64 7.49
C SER A 169 10.99 3.91 8.02
N GLU A 170 10.25 4.62 7.18
CA GLU A 170 9.43 5.77 7.58
C GLU A 170 7.95 5.39 7.64
N THR A 171 7.19 6.11 8.49
CA THR A 171 5.72 5.99 8.58
C THR A 171 5.11 7.25 8.02
N TYR A 172 4.10 7.10 7.17
CA TYR A 172 3.39 8.18 6.50
C TYR A 172 1.95 8.22 6.97
N TYR A 173 1.47 9.42 7.20
CA TYR A 173 0.08 9.68 7.55
C TYR A 173 -0.64 10.30 6.35
N PHE A 174 -1.76 9.71 5.98
CA PHE A 174 -2.71 10.20 4.99
C PHE A 174 -3.98 10.62 5.72
N ASP A 175 -4.39 11.85 5.51
CA ASP A 175 -5.42 12.50 6.32
C ASP A 175 -6.69 12.78 5.55
N HIS A 176 -7.81 12.56 6.24
CA HIS A 176 -9.14 13.02 5.89
C HIS A 176 -9.90 13.27 7.21
N PRO A 177 -10.79 14.29 7.34
CA PRO A 177 -11.46 14.59 8.60
C PRO A 177 -12.21 13.41 9.22
N LYS A 178 -12.79 12.53 8.41
CA LYS A 178 -13.55 11.36 8.86
C LYS A 178 -12.67 10.14 9.17
N PHE A 179 -11.55 9.99 8.51
CA PHE A 179 -10.69 8.82 8.67
C PHE A 179 -9.27 9.11 8.22
N GLY A 180 -8.33 8.29 8.65
CA GLY A 180 -6.94 8.41 8.25
C GLY A 180 -6.30 7.07 8.00
N ALA A 181 -5.14 7.09 7.33
CA ALA A 181 -4.33 5.91 7.12
C ALA A 181 -2.88 6.17 7.52
N LEU A 182 -2.32 5.29 8.35
CA LEU A 182 -0.89 5.21 8.62
C LEU A 182 -0.30 4.10 7.77
N VAL A 183 0.73 4.41 7.00
CA VAL A 183 1.42 3.42 6.17
C VAL A 183 2.90 3.44 6.47
N ARG A 184 3.46 2.27 6.77
CA ARG A 184 4.88 2.05 6.95
C ARG A 184 5.41 1.14 5.86
N VAL A 185 6.52 1.55 5.26
CA VAL A 185 7.24 0.76 4.27
C VAL A 185 8.60 0.38 4.86
N SER A 186 8.95 -0.89 4.87
CA SER A 186 10.22 -1.39 5.39
C SER A 186 10.91 -2.30 4.37
N SER A 187 12.21 -2.14 4.16
CA SER A 187 12.96 -3.05 3.29
C SER A 187 13.14 -4.41 3.99
N VAL A 188 12.87 -5.48 3.29
CA VAL A 188 13.14 -6.84 3.76
C VAL A 188 14.52 -7.25 3.23
N LYS A 189 15.45 -7.56 4.14
CA LYS A 189 16.74 -8.11 3.72
C LYS A 189 16.51 -9.50 3.12
N ALA A 190 17.03 -9.73 1.93
CA ALA A 190 17.16 -11.09 1.41
C ALA A 190 18.14 -11.84 2.32
N ASN A 191 17.69 -12.94 2.94
CA ASN A 191 18.56 -13.88 3.64
C ASN A 191 19.28 -14.74 2.62
#